data_5e7a8ea0e7be3887332ac1a64019a133
#
_entry.id   5e7a8ea0e7be3887332ac1a64019a133
#
_cell.length_a   1.000
_cell.length_b   1.000
_cell.length_c   1.000
_cell.angle_alpha   90.00
_cell.angle_beta   90.00
_cell.angle_gamma   90.00
#
_symmetry.space_group_name_H-M   'P 1'
#
loop_
_entity.id
_entity.type
_entity.pdbx_description
1 polymer ?
#
loop_
_entity_poly.entity_id
_entity_poly.type
_entity_poly.pdbx_seq_one_letter_code
_entity_poly.pdbx_strand_id
1 'polypeptide(L)'
;MPGMYQGDEYDLAGFCVGAVDKTKIIDGKRVDEGDIIIGIGSSGAHSNGYSLIRKIISEKKINLDLKIDNETIGDLLIKPTKIYTQSILEVLKTEKINAMAHITGGGLTENIPRVIPNEFKAIISKNSWQMPKLFSWIKSEAHLDDDELFKTFNCGIGMVIIVKKETKDKVMISLRNSKENAFEIGKITKKVVDEPQIQII
;
A
#
# COMPACT_ATOMS: atom_id res chain seq x y z
N MET A 1 19.19 25.88 2.39
CA MET A 1 19.33 25.58 0.94
C MET A 1 18.84 26.78 0.15
N PRO A 2 19.73 27.68 -0.27
CA PRO A 2 19.35 28.91 -0.96
C PRO A 2 18.60 28.60 -2.25
N GLY A 3 17.45 29.26 -2.47
CA GLY A 3 16.65 29.14 -3.69
C GLY A 3 15.75 27.89 -3.77
N MET A 4 15.69 27.04 -2.73
CA MET A 4 14.85 25.85 -2.72
C MET A 4 13.43 26.15 -2.24
N TYR A 5 13.27 27.14 -1.38
CA TYR A 5 11.98 27.58 -0.84
C TYR A 5 11.75 29.05 -1.15
N GLN A 6 10.51 29.42 -1.41
CA GLN A 6 10.10 30.82 -1.68
C GLN A 6 9.03 31.23 -0.66
N GLY A 7 9.18 32.46 -0.11
CA GLY A 7 8.22 33.01 0.83
C GLY A 7 8.07 32.16 2.11
N ASP A 8 6.85 31.74 2.41
CA ASP A 8 6.49 31.01 3.61
C ASP A 8 6.53 29.45 3.40
N GLU A 9 7.16 28.98 2.33
CA GLU A 9 7.32 27.55 2.09
C GLU A 9 8.26 26.90 3.11
N TYR A 10 7.88 25.74 3.61
CA TYR A 10 8.69 24.94 4.54
C TYR A 10 8.49 23.46 4.31
N ASP A 11 9.49 22.68 4.68
CA ASP A 11 9.41 21.21 4.72
C ASP A 11 9.48 20.70 6.16
N LEU A 12 8.86 19.56 6.38
CA LEU A 12 9.00 18.78 7.60
C LEU A 12 9.84 17.55 7.31
N ALA A 13 10.92 17.38 8.04
CA ALA A 13 11.77 16.18 7.98
C ALA A 13 11.80 15.52 9.36
N GLY A 14 11.73 14.19 9.37
CA GLY A 14 11.82 13.41 10.58
C GLY A 14 12.56 12.10 10.33
N PHE A 15 13.18 11.60 11.39
CA PHE A 15 13.71 10.23 11.41
C PHE A 15 13.35 9.57 12.72
N CYS A 16 13.24 8.25 12.74
CA CYS A 16 13.06 7.52 13.97
C CYS A 16 14.08 6.37 14.08
N VAL A 17 14.46 6.05 15.31
CA VAL A 17 15.33 4.94 15.64
C VAL A 17 14.53 3.92 16.43
N GLY A 18 14.60 2.65 16.01
CA GLY A 18 13.95 1.55 16.70
C GLY A 18 14.97 0.42 16.98
N ALA A 19 14.58 -0.47 17.88
CA ALA A 19 15.33 -1.69 18.17
C ALA A 19 14.40 -2.89 18.12
N VAL A 20 14.92 -4.02 17.62
CA VAL A 20 14.21 -5.29 17.56
C VAL A 20 15.18 -6.42 17.86
N ASP A 21 14.70 -7.45 18.54
CA ASP A 21 15.47 -8.69 18.72
C ASP A 21 15.86 -9.26 17.36
N LYS A 22 17.14 -9.67 17.21
CA LYS A 22 17.65 -10.27 15.97
C LYS A 22 16.79 -11.45 15.50
N THR A 23 16.26 -12.23 16.43
CA THR A 23 15.38 -13.38 16.14
C THR A 23 13.99 -13.00 15.66
N LYS A 24 13.57 -11.74 15.85
CA LYS A 24 12.24 -11.21 15.49
C LYS A 24 12.27 -10.35 14.23
N ILE A 25 13.43 -10.20 13.58
CA ILE A 25 13.53 -9.44 12.34
C ILE A 25 12.64 -10.09 11.27
N ILE A 26 11.87 -9.25 10.58
CA ILE A 26 11.05 -9.63 9.42
C ILE A 26 11.78 -9.11 8.18
N ASP A 27 12.56 -9.99 7.54
CA ASP A 27 13.45 -9.66 6.42
C ASP A 27 13.07 -10.35 5.09
N GLY A 28 11.89 -10.98 5.05
CA GLY A 28 11.40 -11.67 3.86
C GLY A 28 11.97 -13.07 3.62
N LYS A 29 13.04 -13.47 4.30
CA LYS A 29 13.70 -14.78 4.07
C LYS A 29 12.83 -15.99 4.38
N ARG A 30 11.71 -15.81 5.12
CA ARG A 30 10.77 -16.88 5.44
C ARG A 30 9.63 -17.01 4.43
N VAL A 31 9.58 -16.12 3.44
CA VAL A 31 8.61 -16.19 2.35
C VAL A 31 8.85 -17.47 1.54
N ASP A 32 7.79 -18.15 1.20
CA ASP A 32 7.82 -19.42 0.47
C ASP A 32 6.65 -19.53 -0.50
N GLU A 33 6.74 -20.46 -1.43
CA GLU A 33 5.65 -20.77 -2.35
C GLU A 33 4.38 -21.15 -1.60
N GLY A 34 3.24 -20.60 -2.04
CA GLY A 34 1.94 -20.84 -1.42
C GLY A 34 1.61 -19.90 -0.26
N ASP A 35 2.55 -19.04 0.18
CA ASP A 35 2.25 -18.00 1.17
C ASP A 35 1.17 -17.06 0.64
N ILE A 36 0.31 -16.60 1.55
CA ILE A 36 -0.82 -15.72 1.23
C ILE A 36 -0.43 -14.27 1.44
N ILE A 37 -0.86 -13.44 0.50
CA ILE A 37 -0.68 -12.00 0.55
C ILE A 37 -1.97 -11.36 1.06
N ILE A 38 -1.88 -10.70 2.20
CA ILE A 38 -2.99 -9.96 2.82
C ILE A 38 -2.73 -8.48 2.65
N GLY A 39 -3.68 -7.76 2.03
CA GLY A 39 -3.71 -6.32 1.94
C GLY A 39 -4.54 -5.70 3.06
N ILE A 40 -4.06 -4.63 3.66
CA ILE A 40 -4.76 -3.85 4.68
C ILE A 40 -5.12 -2.49 4.10
N GLY A 41 -6.39 -2.12 4.23
CA GLY A 41 -6.96 -0.94 3.61
C GLY A 41 -6.26 0.37 4.00
N SER A 42 -6.09 1.26 3.02
CA SER A 42 -5.59 2.62 3.23
C SER A 42 -6.72 3.57 3.64
N SER A 43 -6.37 4.75 4.16
CA SER A 43 -7.31 5.86 4.41
C SER A 43 -7.59 6.72 3.18
N GLY A 44 -6.77 6.59 2.13
CA GLY A 44 -6.78 7.39 0.92
C GLY A 44 -5.45 7.25 0.18
N ALA A 45 -5.04 8.29 -0.53
CA ALA A 45 -3.78 8.31 -1.28
C ALA A 45 -2.54 8.26 -0.38
N HIS A 46 -2.70 8.44 0.93
CA HIS A 46 -1.63 8.63 1.89
C HIS A 46 -0.78 9.86 1.50
N SER A 47 0.54 9.71 1.42
CA SER A 47 1.43 10.81 1.06
C SER A 47 2.08 10.62 -0.32
N ASN A 48 1.43 9.86 -1.23
CA ASN A 48 2.02 9.49 -2.51
C ASN A 48 1.17 9.94 -3.70
N GLY A 49 1.84 10.22 -4.82
CA GLY A 49 1.20 10.61 -6.08
C GLY A 49 0.68 12.05 -6.13
N TYR A 50 0.98 12.90 -5.15
CA TYR A 50 0.44 14.26 -5.08
C TYR A 50 0.95 15.19 -6.18
N SER A 51 2.11 14.94 -6.76
CA SER A 51 2.56 15.70 -7.93
C SER A 51 1.58 15.53 -9.09
N LEU A 52 1.13 14.32 -9.36
CA LEU A 52 0.13 14.03 -10.38
C LEU A 52 -1.25 14.61 -10.00
N ILE A 53 -1.69 14.41 -8.75
CA ILE A 53 -2.97 14.94 -8.26
C ILE A 53 -3.01 16.47 -8.40
N ARG A 54 -1.96 17.18 -7.98
CA ARG A 54 -1.88 18.65 -8.11
C ARG A 54 -1.91 19.08 -9.57
N LYS A 55 -1.22 18.34 -10.45
CA LYS A 55 -1.24 18.60 -11.89
C LYS A 55 -2.66 18.48 -12.45
N ILE A 56 -3.39 17.41 -12.13
CA ILE A 56 -4.79 17.22 -12.56
C ILE A 56 -5.67 18.38 -12.08
N ILE A 57 -5.58 18.73 -10.78
CA ILE A 57 -6.37 19.81 -10.19
C ILE A 57 -6.10 21.14 -10.89
N SER A 58 -4.83 21.48 -11.12
CA SER A 58 -4.43 22.72 -11.75
C SER A 58 -4.83 22.80 -13.23
N GLU A 59 -4.51 21.78 -14.03
CA GLU A 59 -4.77 21.78 -15.47
C GLU A 59 -6.26 21.74 -15.81
N LYS A 60 -7.03 20.97 -15.06
CA LYS A 60 -8.48 20.83 -15.25
C LYS A 60 -9.32 21.77 -14.42
N LYS A 61 -8.67 22.62 -13.58
CA LYS A 61 -9.35 23.57 -12.69
C LYS A 61 -10.43 22.87 -11.83
N ILE A 62 -10.08 21.70 -11.25
CA ILE A 62 -11.00 20.89 -10.46
C ILE A 62 -11.46 21.68 -9.22
N ASN A 63 -12.76 21.78 -9.03
CA ASN A 63 -13.33 22.29 -7.79
C ASN A 63 -13.22 21.21 -6.70
N LEU A 64 -12.49 21.48 -5.64
CA LEU A 64 -12.26 20.56 -4.52
C LEU A 64 -13.53 20.29 -3.68
N ASP A 65 -14.56 21.14 -3.79
CA ASP A 65 -15.86 20.94 -3.13
C ASP A 65 -16.74 19.93 -3.85
N LEU A 66 -16.36 19.51 -5.07
CA LEU A 66 -17.08 18.43 -5.77
C LEU A 66 -17.00 17.15 -4.94
N LYS A 67 -18.13 16.41 -4.91
CA LYS A 67 -18.25 15.19 -4.11
C LYS A 67 -18.02 13.95 -4.94
N ILE A 68 -17.29 13.03 -4.35
CA ILE A 68 -17.24 11.62 -4.74
C ILE A 68 -17.95 10.86 -3.61
N ASP A 69 -19.13 10.31 -3.90
CA ASP A 69 -20.08 9.83 -2.89
C ASP A 69 -20.51 10.95 -1.91
N ASN A 70 -20.19 10.79 -0.64
CA ASN A 70 -20.59 11.72 0.42
C ASN A 70 -19.49 12.67 0.88
N GLU A 71 -18.26 12.51 0.37
CA GLU A 71 -17.08 13.31 0.77
C GLU A 71 -16.64 14.20 -0.39
N THR A 72 -16.12 15.38 -0.07
CA THR A 72 -15.52 16.24 -1.09
C THR A 72 -14.17 15.68 -1.57
N ILE A 73 -13.76 16.07 -2.78
CA ILE A 73 -12.42 15.72 -3.30
C ILE A 73 -11.35 16.24 -2.33
N GLY A 74 -11.52 17.47 -1.81
CA GLY A 74 -10.63 18.06 -0.82
C GLY A 74 -10.50 17.19 0.44
N ASP A 75 -11.63 16.76 1.02
CA ASP A 75 -11.64 15.89 2.22
C ASP A 75 -10.96 14.54 1.95
N LEU A 76 -11.20 13.94 0.79
CA LEU A 76 -10.59 12.68 0.40
C LEU A 76 -9.06 12.80 0.25
N LEU A 77 -8.60 13.92 -0.29
CA LEU A 77 -7.18 14.17 -0.54
C LEU A 77 -6.41 14.56 0.73
N ILE A 78 -7.04 15.19 1.71
CA ILE A 78 -6.36 15.61 2.95
C ILE A 78 -6.28 14.50 4.01
N LYS A 79 -6.89 13.35 3.78
CA LYS A 79 -6.85 12.24 4.76
C LYS A 79 -5.42 11.87 5.11
N PRO A 80 -5.09 11.82 6.42
CA PRO A 80 -3.73 11.47 6.85
C PRO A 80 -3.40 10.01 6.51
N THR A 81 -2.11 9.74 6.37
CA THR A 81 -1.61 8.37 6.23
C THR A 81 -2.03 7.54 7.45
N LYS A 82 -2.60 6.37 7.20
CA LYS A 82 -3.04 5.47 8.25
C LYS A 82 -1.86 4.86 9.01
N ILE A 83 -1.99 4.75 10.32
CA ILE A 83 -0.99 4.14 11.20
C ILE A 83 -1.37 2.68 11.41
N TYR A 84 -0.50 1.76 10.95
CA TYR A 84 -0.72 0.30 11.02
C TYR A 84 -0.03 -0.37 12.21
N THR A 85 0.76 0.39 12.97
CA THR A 85 1.66 -0.17 14.00
C THR A 85 0.92 -1.03 15.01
N GLN A 86 -0.19 -0.56 15.55
CA GLN A 86 -0.91 -1.29 16.60
C GLN A 86 -1.50 -2.61 16.08
N SER A 87 -2.17 -2.59 14.94
CA SER A 87 -2.77 -3.78 14.34
C SER A 87 -1.73 -4.83 13.93
N ILE A 88 -0.57 -4.39 13.41
CA ILE A 88 0.53 -5.31 13.08
C ILE A 88 1.15 -5.91 14.35
N LEU A 89 1.36 -5.11 15.40
CA LEU A 89 1.88 -5.62 16.67
C LEU A 89 0.93 -6.63 17.32
N GLU A 90 -0.41 -6.44 17.23
CA GLU A 90 -1.39 -7.42 17.72
C GLU A 90 -1.28 -8.75 16.95
N VAL A 91 -1.14 -8.73 15.64
CA VAL A 91 -0.89 -9.95 14.84
C VAL A 91 0.38 -10.65 15.30
N LEU A 92 1.47 -9.89 15.51
CA LEU A 92 2.78 -10.45 15.89
C LEU A 92 2.82 -11.05 17.30
N LYS A 93 1.82 -10.82 18.15
CA LYS A 93 1.70 -11.49 19.47
C LYS A 93 1.41 -12.98 19.32
N THR A 94 0.68 -13.38 18.30
CA THR A 94 0.15 -14.73 18.15
C THR A 94 0.59 -15.45 16.87
N GLU A 95 0.89 -14.70 15.82
CA GLU A 95 1.20 -15.25 14.51
C GLU A 95 2.51 -14.67 13.95
N LYS A 96 3.11 -15.39 13.03
CA LYS A 96 4.33 -14.95 12.34
C LYS A 96 3.97 -14.28 11.02
N ILE A 97 4.60 -13.15 10.76
CA ILE A 97 4.60 -12.48 9.46
C ILE A 97 5.93 -12.80 8.77
N ASN A 98 5.88 -13.30 7.53
CA ASN A 98 7.07 -13.66 6.77
C ASN A 98 7.71 -12.46 6.08
N ALA A 99 6.88 -11.55 5.58
CA ALA A 99 7.30 -10.25 5.04
C ALA A 99 6.19 -9.22 5.21
N MET A 100 6.53 -7.94 5.19
CA MET A 100 5.58 -6.84 5.18
C MET A 100 6.11 -5.66 4.38
N ALA A 101 5.21 -4.95 3.70
CA ALA A 101 5.52 -3.75 2.93
C ALA A 101 4.50 -2.65 3.22
N HIS A 102 4.96 -1.48 3.63
CA HIS A 102 4.16 -0.26 3.62
C HIS A 102 4.11 0.26 2.18
N ILE A 103 2.91 0.41 1.64
CA ILE A 103 2.73 0.81 0.24
C ILE A 103 2.85 2.32 0.13
N THR A 104 3.95 2.75 -0.44
CA THR A 104 4.35 4.15 -0.63
C THR A 104 4.55 4.45 -2.12
N GLY A 105 5.41 5.41 -2.48
CA GLY A 105 5.77 5.66 -3.87
C GLY A 105 6.25 4.39 -4.59
N GLY A 106 5.77 4.16 -5.79
CA GLY A 106 5.93 2.91 -6.53
C GLY A 106 4.77 1.93 -6.38
N GLY A 107 3.77 2.25 -5.53
CA GLY A 107 2.54 1.47 -5.36
C GLY A 107 2.77 0.01 -5.00
N LEU A 108 1.81 -0.86 -5.30
CA LEU A 108 1.95 -2.30 -5.10
C LEU A 108 3.09 -2.88 -5.95
N THR A 109 3.23 -2.35 -7.17
CA THR A 109 4.15 -2.86 -8.19
C THR A 109 5.61 -2.84 -7.74
N GLU A 110 6.05 -1.80 -7.03
CA GLU A 110 7.45 -1.67 -6.62
C GLU A 110 7.69 -2.04 -5.15
N ASN A 111 6.70 -1.89 -4.27
CA ASN A 111 6.93 -2.11 -2.84
C ASN A 111 6.88 -3.59 -2.44
N ILE A 112 6.04 -4.42 -3.07
CA ILE A 112 5.98 -5.85 -2.77
C ILE A 112 7.26 -6.59 -3.18
N PRO A 113 7.84 -6.38 -4.38
CA PRO A 113 9.09 -7.03 -4.76
C PRO A 113 10.26 -6.77 -3.79
N ARG A 114 10.31 -5.60 -3.14
CA ARG A 114 11.40 -5.25 -2.21
C ARG A 114 11.49 -6.14 -0.97
N VAL A 115 10.41 -6.86 -0.65
CA VAL A 115 10.30 -7.62 0.60
C VAL A 115 10.17 -9.13 0.39
N ILE A 116 10.22 -9.59 -0.86
CA ILE A 116 10.21 -11.02 -1.21
C ILE A 116 11.52 -11.44 -1.87
N PRO A 117 12.00 -12.70 -1.67
CA PRO A 117 13.19 -13.20 -2.34
C PRO A 117 13.01 -13.24 -3.86
N ASN A 118 14.14 -13.12 -4.59
CA ASN A 118 14.16 -13.01 -6.05
C ASN A 118 13.61 -14.24 -6.78
N GLU A 119 13.62 -15.41 -6.16
CA GLU A 119 13.09 -16.67 -6.68
C GLU A 119 11.56 -16.76 -6.61
N PHE A 120 10.91 -15.80 -5.96
CA PHE A 120 9.46 -15.77 -5.82
C PHE A 120 8.82 -14.61 -6.59
N LYS A 121 7.53 -14.81 -6.89
CA LYS A 121 6.66 -13.88 -7.59
C LYS A 121 5.37 -13.70 -6.81
N ALA A 122 4.92 -12.48 -6.66
CA ALA A 122 3.61 -12.14 -6.13
C ALA A 122 2.55 -12.12 -7.25
N ILE A 123 1.48 -12.88 -7.10
CA ILE A 123 0.30 -12.80 -7.96
C ILE A 123 -0.80 -12.10 -7.18
N ILE A 124 -1.20 -10.92 -7.63
CA ILE A 124 -2.21 -10.07 -6.98
C ILE A 124 -3.47 -10.07 -7.83
N SER A 125 -4.63 -10.31 -7.22
CA SER A 125 -5.93 -10.18 -7.87
C SER A 125 -6.53 -8.80 -7.57
N LYS A 126 -6.58 -7.92 -8.56
CA LYS A 126 -7.14 -6.56 -8.42
C LYS A 126 -8.63 -6.53 -8.07
N ASN A 127 -9.33 -7.63 -8.27
CA ASN A 127 -10.75 -7.78 -7.94
C ASN A 127 -11.00 -8.31 -6.52
N SER A 128 -9.95 -8.58 -5.74
CA SER A 128 -10.08 -9.12 -4.38
C SER A 128 -10.44 -8.06 -3.32
N TRP A 129 -10.39 -6.79 -3.67
CA TRP A 129 -10.89 -5.68 -2.84
C TRP A 129 -11.61 -4.65 -3.71
N GLN A 130 -12.45 -3.87 -3.06
CA GLN A 130 -13.08 -2.73 -3.73
C GLN A 130 -12.13 -1.54 -3.73
N MET A 131 -11.64 -1.15 -4.90
CA MET A 131 -10.84 0.07 -5.04
C MET A 131 -11.65 1.29 -4.63
N PRO A 132 -11.13 2.16 -3.71
CA PRO A 132 -11.81 3.40 -3.36
C PRO A 132 -12.03 4.31 -4.57
N LYS A 133 -13.20 4.94 -4.63
CA LYS A 133 -13.63 5.76 -5.78
C LYS A 133 -12.68 6.94 -6.09
N LEU A 134 -11.93 7.41 -5.10
CA LEU A 134 -10.86 8.40 -5.31
C LEU A 134 -9.88 7.94 -6.41
N PHE A 135 -9.45 6.67 -6.37
CA PHE A 135 -8.48 6.16 -7.36
C PHE A 135 -9.11 5.95 -8.74
N SER A 136 -10.37 5.55 -8.79
CA SER A 136 -11.12 5.49 -10.06
C SER A 136 -11.30 6.87 -10.67
N TRP A 137 -11.54 7.89 -9.84
CA TRP A 137 -11.60 9.28 -10.27
C TRP A 137 -10.24 9.76 -10.79
N ILE A 138 -9.14 9.55 -10.04
CA ILE A 138 -7.78 9.89 -10.47
C ILE A 138 -7.46 9.23 -11.81
N LYS A 139 -7.76 7.91 -11.93
CA LYS A 139 -7.55 7.15 -13.16
C LYS A 139 -8.23 7.77 -14.36
N SER A 140 -9.50 8.13 -14.19
CA SER A 140 -10.31 8.78 -15.23
C SER A 140 -9.76 10.15 -15.61
N GLU A 141 -9.46 10.99 -14.61
CA GLU A 141 -9.00 12.35 -14.85
C GLU A 141 -7.61 12.43 -15.49
N ALA A 142 -6.73 11.52 -15.14
CA ALA A 142 -5.37 11.47 -15.68
C ALA A 142 -5.23 10.54 -16.90
N HIS A 143 -6.30 9.83 -17.30
CA HIS A 143 -6.29 8.84 -18.38
C HIS A 143 -5.23 7.74 -18.18
N LEU A 144 -5.03 7.29 -16.92
CA LEU A 144 -4.08 6.25 -16.59
C LEU A 144 -4.61 4.88 -16.99
N ASP A 145 -3.71 4.00 -17.41
CA ASP A 145 -3.98 2.57 -17.43
C ASP A 145 -3.83 1.94 -16.02
N ASP A 146 -4.13 0.65 -15.88
CA ASP A 146 -4.03 -0.04 -14.61
C ASP A 146 -2.58 -0.11 -14.11
N ASP A 147 -1.62 -0.33 -14.99
CA ASP A 147 -0.21 -0.49 -14.64
C ASP A 147 0.36 0.81 -14.06
N GLU A 148 0.08 1.94 -14.70
CA GLU A 148 0.47 3.26 -14.20
C GLU A 148 -0.20 3.60 -12.88
N LEU A 149 -1.49 3.26 -12.72
CA LEU A 149 -2.23 3.49 -11.50
C LEU A 149 -1.63 2.70 -10.32
N PHE A 150 -1.41 1.39 -10.49
CA PHE A 150 -0.83 0.51 -9.46
C PHE A 150 0.64 0.76 -9.18
N LYS A 151 1.36 1.42 -10.08
CA LYS A 151 2.73 1.89 -9.88
C LYS A 151 2.79 3.22 -9.13
N THR A 152 1.78 4.08 -9.30
CA THR A 152 1.80 5.43 -8.70
C THR A 152 1.11 5.45 -7.33
N PHE A 153 0.02 4.72 -7.16
CA PHE A 153 -0.86 4.78 -6.00
C PHE A 153 -0.98 3.43 -5.27
N ASN A 154 -1.42 3.52 -4.01
CA ASN A 154 -1.72 2.34 -3.20
C ASN A 154 -3.04 1.65 -3.59
N CYS A 155 -3.88 2.28 -4.40
CA CYS A 155 -5.17 1.78 -4.90
C CYS A 155 -6.11 1.23 -3.82
N GLY A 156 -5.98 1.75 -2.59
CA GLY A 156 -6.79 1.33 -1.44
C GLY A 156 -6.11 0.31 -0.51
N ILE A 157 -4.91 -0.16 -0.83
CA ILE A 157 -4.10 -1.06 0.01
C ILE A 157 -2.87 -0.30 0.50
N GLY A 158 -2.84 0.08 1.77
CA GLY A 158 -1.75 0.87 2.32
C GLY A 158 -0.66 0.05 3.04
N MET A 159 -0.97 -1.18 3.45
CA MET A 159 -0.02 -2.12 4.03
C MET A 159 -0.27 -3.51 3.46
N VAL A 160 0.80 -4.23 3.18
CA VAL A 160 0.76 -5.65 2.77
C VAL A 160 1.55 -6.48 3.76
N ILE A 161 0.99 -7.64 4.12
CA ILE A 161 1.70 -8.66 4.91
C ILE A 161 1.62 -10.00 4.19
N ILE A 162 2.69 -10.80 4.32
CA ILE A 162 2.80 -12.14 3.73
C ILE A 162 2.91 -13.13 4.88
N VAL A 163 2.02 -14.12 4.86
CA VAL A 163 1.88 -15.11 5.94
C VAL A 163 1.72 -16.51 5.37
N LYS A 164 2.02 -17.52 6.16
CA LYS A 164 1.75 -18.91 5.80
C LYS A 164 0.25 -19.13 5.58
N LYS A 165 -0.09 -19.97 4.60
CA LYS A 165 -1.47 -20.31 4.26
C LYS A 165 -2.26 -20.82 5.47
N GLU A 166 -1.62 -21.61 6.34
CA GLU A 166 -2.23 -22.23 7.51
C GLU A 166 -2.59 -21.21 8.60
N THR A 167 -1.90 -20.06 8.63
CA THR A 167 -2.12 -19.01 9.65
C THR A 167 -3.01 -17.87 9.14
N LYS A 168 -3.31 -17.83 7.84
CA LYS A 168 -4.07 -16.76 7.18
C LYS A 168 -5.35 -16.39 7.93
N ASP A 169 -6.19 -17.38 8.26
CA ASP A 169 -7.49 -17.11 8.86
C ASP A 169 -7.37 -16.49 10.25
N LYS A 170 -6.39 -16.93 11.05
CA LYS A 170 -6.12 -16.34 12.37
C LYS A 170 -5.63 -14.91 12.24
N VAL A 171 -4.75 -14.63 11.28
CA VAL A 171 -4.26 -13.28 10.98
C VAL A 171 -5.41 -12.38 10.55
N MET A 172 -6.27 -12.85 9.64
CA MET A 172 -7.46 -12.11 9.20
C MET A 172 -8.40 -11.78 10.35
N ILE A 173 -8.61 -12.72 11.28
CA ILE A 173 -9.42 -12.49 12.50
C ILE A 173 -8.76 -11.42 13.39
N SER A 174 -7.45 -11.51 13.64
CA SER A 174 -6.71 -10.53 14.44
C SER A 174 -6.80 -9.12 13.87
N LEU A 175 -6.63 -8.99 12.54
CA LEU A 175 -6.78 -7.70 11.85
C LEU A 175 -8.19 -7.14 11.97
N ARG A 176 -9.22 -7.96 11.79
CA ARG A 176 -10.63 -7.55 11.96
C ARG A 176 -10.94 -7.10 13.39
N ASN A 177 -10.41 -7.81 14.38
CA ASN A 177 -10.55 -7.44 15.80
C ASN A 177 -9.87 -6.08 16.08
N SER A 178 -8.81 -5.76 15.37
CA SER A 178 -8.15 -4.46 15.38
C SER A 178 -8.86 -3.40 14.50
N LYS A 179 -10.07 -3.70 13.99
CA LYS A 179 -10.89 -2.84 13.14
C LYS A 179 -10.23 -2.50 11.79
N GLU A 180 -9.37 -3.38 11.30
CA GLU A 180 -8.77 -3.24 9.98
C GLU A 180 -9.67 -3.82 8.89
N ASN A 181 -9.74 -3.11 7.74
CA ASN A 181 -10.26 -3.68 6.50
C ASN A 181 -9.13 -4.48 5.86
N ALA A 182 -9.18 -5.79 6.00
CA ALA A 182 -8.15 -6.69 5.48
C ALA A 182 -8.73 -7.62 4.40
N PHE A 183 -7.95 -7.87 3.36
CA PHE A 183 -8.33 -8.65 2.18
C PHE A 183 -7.22 -9.64 1.85
N GLU A 184 -7.59 -10.87 1.48
CA GLU A 184 -6.68 -11.79 0.80
C GLU A 184 -6.56 -11.32 -0.65
N ILE A 185 -5.42 -10.68 -0.97
CA ILE A 185 -5.25 -10.03 -2.27
C ILE A 185 -4.43 -10.86 -3.25
N GLY A 186 -3.81 -11.94 -2.80
CA GLY A 186 -2.98 -12.75 -3.68
C GLY A 186 -2.18 -13.82 -2.96
N LYS A 187 -1.22 -14.37 -3.68
CA LYS A 187 -0.35 -15.43 -3.19
C LYS A 187 1.05 -15.34 -3.77
N ILE A 188 1.98 -16.00 -3.12
CA ILE A 188 3.36 -16.18 -3.57
C ILE A 188 3.45 -17.46 -4.42
N THR A 189 4.16 -17.36 -5.54
CA THR A 189 4.50 -18.50 -6.41
C THR A 189 5.99 -18.47 -6.73
N LYS A 190 6.53 -19.58 -7.22
CA LYS A 190 7.87 -19.57 -7.82
C LYS A 190 7.90 -18.68 -9.05
N LYS A 191 8.96 -17.92 -9.18
CA LYS A 191 9.23 -17.09 -10.34
C LYS A 191 9.94 -17.91 -11.42
N VAL A 192 9.48 -17.84 -12.65
CA VAL A 192 10.20 -18.36 -13.81
C VAL A 192 11.25 -17.32 -14.22
N VAL A 193 12.33 -17.78 -14.84
CA VAL A 193 13.38 -16.88 -15.37
C VAL A 193 12.76 -15.85 -16.32
N ASP A 194 13.19 -14.60 -16.19
CA ASP A 194 12.73 -13.44 -16.99
C ASP A 194 11.29 -12.96 -16.73
N GLU A 195 10.57 -13.55 -15.77
CA GLU A 195 9.29 -13.00 -15.31
C GLU A 195 9.48 -11.82 -14.34
N PRO A 196 8.53 -10.87 -14.29
CA PRO A 196 8.51 -9.85 -13.24
C PRO A 196 8.21 -10.49 -11.87
N GLN A 197 8.74 -9.89 -10.79
CA GLN A 197 8.48 -10.36 -9.43
C GLN A 197 7.05 -10.11 -8.92
N ILE A 198 6.25 -9.37 -9.67
CA ILE A 198 4.84 -9.12 -9.36
C ILE A 198 4.02 -9.16 -10.64
N GLN A 199 2.82 -9.68 -10.52
CA GLN A 199 1.79 -9.64 -11.57
C GLN A 199 0.45 -9.29 -10.93
N ILE A 200 -0.21 -8.27 -11.46
CA ILE A 200 -1.56 -7.85 -11.04
C ILE A 200 -2.53 -8.30 -12.14
N ILE A 201 -3.54 -9.10 -11.76
CA ILE A 201 -4.50 -9.74 -12.69
C ILE A 201 -5.93 -9.36 -12.36
#